data_dbb9210a7611f53b9e160ed986172b78
#
_entry.id   dbb9210a7611f53b9e160ed986172b78
#
_cell.length_a   1.000
_cell.length_b   1.000
_cell.length_c   1.000
_cell.angle_alpha   90.00
_cell.angle_beta   90.00
_cell.angle_gamma   90.00
#
_symmetry.space_group_name_H-M   'P 1'
#
loop_
_entity.id
_entity.type
_entity.pdbx_description
1 polymer ?
#
loop_
_entity_poly.entity_id
_entity_poly.type
_entity_poly.pdbx_seq_one_letter_code
_entity_poly.pdbx_strand_id
1 'polypeptide(L)'
;YSGVHAILTNTELTNGEDITSYLPYKPLLERMYELSQLLRKHRYERGGIDFDFPETKIILDAQGHVTDIHPYERNEAHMLIEDFMLAANETVAEDFFWQQVPFVFRVHEKPDAEKFQQLALAIENFGHFIRIRDDESIRPKEVQKLLDAIVGTPEEPIIKTMTLRSLK
;
A
#
# COMPACT_ATOMS: atom_id res chain seq x y z
N TYR A 1 0.34 -17.89 0.09
CA TYR A 1 -0.02 -16.75 0.96
C TYR A 1 -0.86 -17.21 2.15
N SER A 2 -1.95 -18.00 1.94
CA SER A 2 -2.85 -18.44 3.02
C SER A 2 -2.14 -19.19 4.14
N GLY A 3 -1.25 -20.15 3.81
CA GLY A 3 -0.48 -20.89 4.81
C GLY A 3 0.48 -20.02 5.62
N VAL A 4 1.15 -19.05 4.98
CA VAL A 4 2.05 -18.11 5.67
C VAL A 4 1.24 -17.16 6.57
N HIS A 5 0.11 -16.66 6.09
CA HIS A 5 -0.79 -15.84 6.89
C HIS A 5 -1.27 -16.61 8.15
N ALA A 6 -1.72 -17.85 7.98
CA ALA A 6 -2.16 -18.70 9.10
C ALA A 6 -1.06 -18.92 10.14
N ILE A 7 0.20 -19.11 9.71
CA ILE A 7 1.36 -19.23 10.61
C ILE A 7 1.62 -17.93 11.37
N LEU A 8 1.61 -16.79 10.69
CA LEU A 8 1.91 -15.49 11.28
C LEU A 8 0.83 -15.02 12.26
N THR A 9 -0.43 -15.36 11.98
CA THR A 9 -1.59 -14.97 12.82
C THR A 9 -2.01 -16.04 13.82
N ASN A 10 -1.40 -17.24 13.78
CA ASN A 10 -1.80 -18.41 14.53
C ASN A 10 -3.30 -18.78 14.32
N THR A 11 -3.77 -18.65 13.09
CA THR A 11 -5.14 -19.02 12.68
C THR A 11 -5.13 -20.36 11.95
N GLU A 12 -6.28 -21.03 11.91
CA GLU A 12 -6.48 -22.23 11.11
C GLU A 12 -6.79 -21.84 9.65
N LEU A 13 -6.39 -22.69 8.71
CA LEU A 13 -6.77 -22.52 7.32
C LEU A 13 -8.26 -22.91 7.11
N THR A 14 -9.00 -22.00 6.52
CA THR A 14 -10.44 -22.19 6.24
C THR A 14 -10.75 -23.33 5.27
N ASN A 15 -9.76 -23.76 4.50
CA ASN A 15 -9.94 -24.80 3.44
C ASN A 15 -9.52 -26.20 3.92
N GLY A 16 -9.17 -26.41 5.19
CA GLY A 16 -8.66 -27.68 5.68
C GLY A 16 -7.29 -28.09 5.12
N GLU A 17 -6.55 -27.17 4.51
CA GLU A 17 -5.18 -27.40 4.05
C GLU A 17 -4.24 -27.60 5.24
N ASP A 18 -3.34 -28.57 5.14
CA ASP A 18 -2.36 -28.87 6.17
C ASP A 18 -1.20 -27.87 6.15
N ILE A 19 -1.05 -27.10 7.22
CA ILE A 19 0.08 -26.16 7.40
C ILE A 19 1.35 -26.83 7.92
N THR A 20 1.32 -28.13 8.22
CA THR A 20 2.44 -28.85 8.87
C THR A 20 3.73 -28.74 8.10
N SER A 21 3.66 -28.74 6.76
CA SER A 21 4.81 -28.55 5.87
C SER A 21 5.49 -27.19 6.00
N TYR A 22 4.80 -26.18 6.47
CA TYR A 22 5.33 -24.81 6.64
C TYR A 22 5.85 -24.55 8.06
N LEU A 23 5.47 -25.37 9.06
CA LEU A 23 5.87 -25.17 10.46
C LEU A 23 7.38 -25.09 10.70
N PRO A 24 8.24 -25.87 10.00
CA PRO A 24 9.69 -25.74 10.13
C PRO A 24 10.23 -24.33 9.77
N TYR A 25 9.50 -23.60 8.95
CA TYR A 25 9.88 -22.24 8.52
C TYR A 25 9.30 -21.15 9.41
N LYS A 26 8.47 -21.47 10.40
CA LYS A 26 7.82 -20.49 11.29
C LYS A 26 8.82 -19.48 11.88
N PRO A 27 9.96 -19.88 12.49
CA PRO A 27 10.91 -18.91 13.05
C PRO A 27 11.51 -17.95 12.00
N LEU A 28 11.68 -18.42 10.77
CA LEU A 28 12.15 -17.57 9.66
C LEU A 28 11.06 -16.59 9.25
N LEU A 29 9.83 -17.05 9.08
CA LEU A 29 8.69 -16.23 8.69
C LEU A 29 8.40 -15.12 9.71
N GLU A 30 8.49 -15.44 11.02
CA GLU A 30 8.33 -14.46 12.09
C GLU A 30 9.39 -13.35 12.01
N ARG A 31 10.67 -13.69 11.80
CA ARG A 31 11.74 -12.70 11.62
C ARG A 31 11.55 -11.87 10.33
N MET A 32 11.12 -12.50 9.25
CA MET A 32 10.79 -11.79 8.02
C MET A 32 9.65 -10.79 8.27
N TYR A 33 8.65 -11.19 9.03
CA TYR A 33 7.52 -10.32 9.36
C TYR A 33 7.95 -9.13 10.25
N GLU A 34 8.78 -9.35 11.26
CA GLU A 34 9.36 -8.27 12.05
C GLU A 34 10.15 -7.27 11.18
N LEU A 35 10.97 -7.77 10.26
CA LEU A 35 11.71 -6.92 9.32
C LEU A 35 10.75 -6.15 8.39
N SER A 36 9.73 -6.80 7.85
CA SER A 36 8.69 -6.17 7.03
C SER A 36 8.05 -4.99 7.76
N GLN A 37 7.67 -5.18 9.03
CA GLN A 37 7.10 -4.11 9.85
C GLN A 37 8.07 -2.93 10.06
N LEU A 38 9.36 -3.19 10.26
CA LEU A 38 10.38 -2.14 10.36
C LEU A 38 10.52 -1.37 9.05
N LEU A 39 10.59 -2.06 7.92
CA LEU A 39 10.66 -1.44 6.58
C LEU A 39 9.43 -0.56 6.32
N ARG A 40 8.23 -1.05 6.64
CA ARG A 40 6.97 -0.30 6.51
C ARG A 40 6.97 0.92 7.40
N LYS A 41 7.38 0.79 8.66
CA LYS A 41 7.51 1.92 9.59
C LYS A 41 8.45 2.99 9.04
N HIS A 42 9.63 2.62 8.57
CA HIS A 42 10.57 3.57 7.97
C HIS A 42 10.00 4.26 6.73
N ARG A 43 9.30 3.52 5.88
CA ARG A 43 8.61 4.07 4.71
C ARG A 43 7.53 5.07 5.13
N TYR A 44 6.73 4.72 6.14
CA TYR A 44 5.71 5.60 6.71
C TYR A 44 6.32 6.87 7.31
N GLU A 45 7.40 6.77 8.07
CA GLU A 45 8.10 7.92 8.67
C GLU A 45 8.67 8.89 7.61
N ARG A 46 9.05 8.38 6.43
CA ARG A 46 9.47 9.19 5.27
C ARG A 46 8.28 9.88 4.56
N GLY A 47 7.06 9.50 4.89
CA GLY A 47 5.84 10.02 4.27
C GLY A 47 5.28 9.12 3.17
N GLY A 48 5.64 7.83 3.18
CA GLY A 48 5.02 6.85 2.29
C GLY A 48 3.52 6.77 2.53
N ILE A 49 2.73 6.82 1.46
CA ILE A 49 1.28 6.77 1.50
C ILE A 49 0.86 5.34 1.15
N ASP A 50 0.07 4.72 2.02
CA ASP A 50 -0.54 3.43 1.76
C ASP A 50 -2.02 3.64 1.40
N PHE A 51 -2.33 3.46 0.13
CA PHE A 51 -3.71 3.47 -0.35
C PHE A 51 -4.23 2.04 -0.35
N ASP A 52 -4.89 1.66 0.73
CA ASP A 52 -5.60 0.39 0.80
C ASP A 52 -6.95 0.51 0.09
N PHE A 53 -6.94 0.27 -1.22
CA PHE A 53 -8.18 0.15 -2.00
C PHE A 53 -8.56 -1.32 -2.13
N PRO A 54 -9.83 -1.67 -1.90
CA PRO A 54 -10.29 -3.03 -2.14
C PRO A 54 -10.15 -3.37 -3.63
N GLU A 55 -9.26 -4.31 -3.94
CA GLU A 55 -9.16 -4.89 -5.27
C GLU A 55 -10.25 -5.96 -5.44
N THR A 56 -10.71 -6.14 -6.67
CA THR A 56 -11.72 -7.13 -7.00
C THR A 56 -11.07 -8.40 -7.54
N LYS A 57 -11.37 -9.53 -6.93
CA LYS A 57 -11.01 -10.86 -7.44
C LYS A 57 -12.18 -11.44 -8.22
N ILE A 58 -11.91 -11.76 -9.49
CA ILE A 58 -12.89 -12.39 -10.38
C ILE A 58 -12.54 -13.86 -10.50
N ILE A 59 -13.48 -14.74 -10.18
CA ILE A 59 -13.34 -16.18 -10.32
C ILE A 59 -14.00 -16.62 -11.62
N LEU A 60 -13.26 -17.38 -12.41
CA LEU A 60 -13.73 -17.90 -13.68
C LEU A 60 -13.86 -19.43 -13.60
N ASP A 61 -14.83 -19.99 -14.33
CA ASP A 61 -14.92 -21.43 -14.60
C ASP A 61 -13.89 -21.88 -15.65
N ALA A 62 -13.86 -23.19 -15.92
CA ALA A 62 -12.97 -23.77 -16.94
C ALA A 62 -13.26 -23.29 -18.37
N GLN A 63 -14.41 -22.68 -18.61
CA GLN A 63 -14.86 -22.12 -19.89
C GLN A 63 -14.59 -20.61 -19.98
N GLY A 64 -14.12 -19.98 -18.89
CA GLY A 64 -13.82 -18.56 -18.84
C GLY A 64 -15.02 -17.68 -18.47
N HIS A 65 -16.14 -18.24 -18.01
CA HIS A 65 -17.26 -17.46 -17.50
C HIS A 65 -17.03 -17.06 -16.06
N VAL A 66 -17.50 -15.85 -15.70
CA VAL A 66 -17.43 -15.35 -14.32
C VAL A 66 -18.40 -16.15 -13.44
N THR A 67 -17.87 -16.78 -12.41
CA THR A 67 -18.66 -17.57 -11.42
C THR A 67 -18.82 -16.84 -10.09
N ASP A 68 -17.85 -15.97 -9.74
CA ASP A 68 -17.90 -15.20 -8.50
C ASP A 68 -17.07 -13.92 -8.62
N ILE A 69 -17.43 -12.90 -7.80
CA ILE A 69 -16.73 -11.63 -7.70
C ILE A 69 -16.71 -11.24 -6.22
N HIS A 70 -15.51 -11.18 -5.63
CA HIS A 70 -15.36 -10.76 -4.24
C HIS A 70 -14.13 -9.85 -4.05
N PRO A 71 -14.05 -9.08 -2.95
CA PRO A 71 -12.87 -8.30 -2.63
C PRO A 71 -11.65 -9.21 -2.46
N TYR A 72 -10.51 -8.77 -2.98
CA TYR A 72 -9.23 -9.41 -2.72
C TYR A 72 -8.74 -9.03 -1.31
N GLU A 73 -8.51 -10.02 -0.47
CA GLU A 73 -8.00 -9.79 0.87
C GLU A 73 -6.47 -9.59 0.84
N ARG A 74 -6.03 -8.41 1.21
CA ARG A 74 -4.61 -8.08 1.44
C ARG A 74 -4.27 -8.42 2.89
N ASN A 75 -3.62 -9.56 3.10
CA ASN A 75 -3.23 -10.06 4.42
C ASN A 75 -1.74 -9.85 4.71
N GLU A 76 -1.28 -10.24 5.91
CA GLU A 76 0.09 -10.07 6.38
C GLU A 76 1.13 -10.69 5.46
N ALA A 77 0.83 -11.82 4.84
CA ALA A 77 1.74 -12.49 3.92
C ALA A 77 1.94 -11.69 2.61
N HIS A 78 0.87 -11.04 2.12
CA HIS A 78 0.96 -10.14 0.97
C HIS A 78 1.78 -8.90 1.30
N MET A 79 1.47 -8.29 2.46
CA MET A 79 2.17 -7.10 2.93
C MET A 79 3.66 -7.35 3.19
N LEU A 80 4.02 -8.53 3.70
CA LEU A 80 5.41 -8.95 3.90
C LEU A 80 6.18 -8.95 2.57
N ILE A 81 5.63 -9.60 1.55
CA ILE A 81 6.27 -9.65 0.23
C ILE A 81 6.34 -8.26 -0.40
N GLU A 82 5.29 -7.46 -0.30
CA GLU A 82 5.26 -6.08 -0.80
C GLU A 82 6.38 -5.23 -0.18
N ASP A 83 6.58 -5.28 1.15
CA ASP A 83 7.63 -4.50 1.81
C ASP A 83 9.04 -4.92 1.35
N PHE A 84 9.28 -6.22 1.15
CA PHE A 84 10.55 -6.71 0.60
C PHE A 84 10.74 -6.31 -0.87
N MET A 85 9.69 -6.39 -1.69
CA MET A 85 9.75 -5.94 -3.09
C MET A 85 10.07 -4.45 -3.17
N LEU A 86 9.43 -3.62 -2.35
CA LEU A 86 9.69 -2.19 -2.32
C LEU A 86 11.13 -1.88 -1.87
N ALA A 87 11.60 -2.54 -0.81
CA ALA A 87 12.97 -2.37 -0.34
C ALA A 87 14.00 -2.78 -1.41
N ALA A 88 13.77 -3.89 -2.11
CA ALA A 88 14.64 -4.33 -3.19
C ALA A 88 14.63 -3.33 -4.36
N ASN A 89 13.44 -2.88 -4.78
CA ASN A 89 13.30 -1.92 -5.88
C ASN A 89 13.98 -0.58 -5.55
N GLU A 90 13.78 -0.06 -4.34
CA GLU A 90 14.42 1.18 -3.88
C GLU A 90 15.94 1.04 -3.87
N THR A 91 16.46 -0.06 -3.29
CA THR A 91 17.90 -0.30 -3.18
C THR A 91 18.56 -0.40 -4.56
N VAL A 92 17.98 -1.18 -5.47
CA VAL A 92 18.53 -1.34 -6.83
C VAL A 92 18.47 -0.01 -7.60
N ALA A 93 17.37 0.72 -7.52
CA ALA A 93 17.23 2.00 -8.20
C ALA A 93 18.24 3.03 -7.68
N GLU A 94 18.43 3.11 -6.36
CA GLU A 94 19.38 4.02 -5.72
C GLU A 94 20.84 3.68 -6.08
N ASP A 95 21.20 2.39 -6.03
CA ASP A 95 22.55 1.92 -6.34
C ASP A 95 22.94 2.25 -7.79
N PHE A 96 22.09 1.94 -8.75
CA PHE A 96 22.33 2.25 -10.16
C PHE A 96 22.32 3.77 -10.46
N PHE A 97 21.52 4.53 -9.72
CA PHE A 97 21.52 6.00 -9.84
C PHE A 97 22.87 6.59 -9.44
N TRP A 98 23.40 6.21 -8.28
CA TRP A 98 24.67 6.74 -7.80
C TRP A 98 25.88 6.25 -8.58
N GLN A 99 25.84 5.04 -9.13
CA GLN A 99 26.87 4.51 -10.01
C GLN A 99 26.82 5.11 -11.43
N GLN A 100 25.79 5.87 -11.76
CA GLN A 100 25.57 6.45 -13.09
C GLN A 100 25.58 5.41 -14.22
N VAL A 101 25.15 4.19 -13.93
CA VAL A 101 25.02 3.11 -14.90
C VAL A 101 23.72 3.32 -15.69
N PRO A 102 23.72 3.13 -17.02
CA PRO A 102 22.48 3.17 -17.79
C PRO A 102 21.45 2.16 -17.27
N PHE A 103 20.30 2.66 -16.85
CA PHE A 103 19.25 1.86 -16.23
C PHE A 103 17.88 2.43 -16.59
N VAL A 104 16.85 1.57 -16.68
CA VAL A 104 15.48 2.02 -16.93
C VAL A 104 14.80 2.30 -15.60
N PHE A 105 14.61 3.59 -15.30
CA PHE A 105 13.92 4.03 -14.09
C PHE A 105 12.44 4.26 -14.37
N ARG A 106 11.60 3.83 -13.42
CA ARG A 106 10.20 4.26 -13.39
C ARG A 106 10.10 5.55 -12.58
N VAL A 107 9.77 6.63 -13.25
CA VAL A 107 9.69 7.97 -12.66
C VAL A 107 8.24 8.36 -12.46
N HIS A 108 7.93 8.96 -11.31
CA HIS A 108 6.67 9.65 -11.06
C HIS A 108 6.94 11.15 -11.00
N GLU A 109 6.17 11.91 -11.76
CA GLU A 109 6.24 13.37 -11.74
C GLU A 109 5.70 13.92 -10.42
N LYS A 110 6.02 15.18 -10.13
CA LYS A 110 5.43 15.87 -9.00
C LYS A 110 3.91 16.01 -9.21
N PRO A 111 3.11 15.91 -8.14
CA PRO A 111 1.69 16.14 -8.24
C PRO A 111 1.38 17.53 -8.79
N ASP A 112 0.28 17.64 -9.54
CA ASP A 112 -0.22 18.88 -10.10
C ASP A 112 -0.77 19.80 -9.00
N ALA A 113 -0.21 21.00 -8.88
CA ALA A 113 -0.59 21.97 -7.86
C ALA A 113 -2.07 22.36 -7.97
N GLU A 114 -2.59 22.53 -9.18
CA GLU A 114 -3.98 22.92 -9.42
C GLU A 114 -4.95 21.81 -8.94
N LYS A 115 -4.66 20.55 -9.24
CA LYS A 115 -5.47 19.42 -8.74
C LYS A 115 -5.49 19.36 -7.22
N PHE A 116 -4.37 19.68 -6.58
CA PHE A 116 -4.29 19.70 -5.12
C PHE A 116 -5.02 20.90 -4.50
N GLN A 117 -5.03 22.06 -5.15
CA GLN A 117 -5.87 23.18 -4.72
C GLN A 117 -7.35 22.82 -4.79
N GLN A 118 -7.77 22.14 -5.86
CA GLN A 118 -9.14 21.62 -5.99
C GLN A 118 -9.46 20.59 -4.91
N LEU A 119 -8.54 19.69 -4.60
CA LEU A 119 -8.69 18.75 -3.49
C LEU A 119 -8.85 19.51 -2.16
N ALA A 120 -8.00 20.49 -1.87
CA ALA A 120 -8.05 21.26 -0.63
C ALA A 120 -9.42 21.93 -0.44
N LEU A 121 -9.93 22.59 -1.49
CA LEU A 121 -11.26 23.21 -1.46
C LEU A 121 -12.39 22.19 -1.27
N ALA A 122 -12.27 21.02 -1.87
CA ALA A 122 -13.29 19.98 -1.76
C ALA A 122 -13.35 19.39 -0.33
N ILE A 123 -12.19 19.10 0.29
CA ILE A 123 -12.13 18.49 1.63
C ILE A 123 -12.53 19.46 2.75
N GLU A 124 -12.42 20.80 2.53
CA GLU A 124 -12.91 21.80 3.46
C GLU A 124 -14.42 21.64 3.75
N ASN A 125 -15.21 21.22 2.77
CA ASN A 125 -16.63 20.94 2.96
C ASN A 125 -16.92 19.78 3.92
N PHE A 126 -15.92 18.91 4.14
CA PHE A 126 -15.97 17.81 5.11
C PHE A 126 -15.29 18.16 6.44
N GLY A 127 -14.79 19.39 6.59
CA GLY A 127 -14.09 19.84 7.80
C GLY A 127 -12.62 19.40 7.88
N HIS A 128 -12.05 18.93 6.78
CA HIS A 128 -10.65 18.54 6.71
C HIS A 128 -9.80 19.59 5.99
N PHE A 129 -8.52 19.66 6.36
CA PHE A 129 -7.60 20.63 5.79
C PHE A 129 -6.29 19.96 5.40
N ILE A 130 -5.74 20.36 4.26
CA ILE A 130 -4.40 19.97 3.83
C ILE A 130 -3.54 21.24 3.68
N ARG A 131 -2.31 21.19 4.19
CA ARG A 131 -1.41 22.33 4.11
C ARG A 131 -0.62 22.29 2.82
N ILE A 132 -0.89 23.25 1.93
CA ILE A 132 -0.12 23.52 0.72
C ILE A 132 0.98 24.53 1.08
N ARG A 133 2.20 24.35 0.56
CA ARG A 133 3.32 25.28 0.79
C ARG A 133 3.23 26.49 -0.13
N ASP A 134 4.01 27.53 0.21
CA ASP A 134 4.08 28.77 -0.59
C ASP A 134 4.63 28.53 -2.00
N ASP A 135 5.42 27.46 -2.21
CA ASP A 135 5.92 27.02 -3.52
C ASP A 135 4.93 26.09 -4.25
N GLU A 136 3.67 26.06 -3.81
CA GLU A 136 2.59 25.19 -4.32
C GLU A 136 2.88 23.68 -4.20
N SER A 137 3.97 23.31 -3.54
CA SER A 137 4.29 21.90 -3.30
C SER A 137 3.56 21.33 -2.09
N ILE A 138 3.31 20.03 -2.11
CA ILE A 138 2.70 19.31 -1.00
C ILE A 138 3.68 18.28 -0.48
N ARG A 139 3.82 18.26 0.84
CA ARG A 139 4.62 17.21 1.47
C ARG A 139 3.81 15.92 1.55
N PRO A 140 4.38 14.77 1.19
CA PRO A 140 3.71 13.47 1.35
C PRO A 140 3.12 13.27 2.77
N LYS A 141 3.80 13.77 3.80
CA LYS A 141 3.30 13.73 5.19
C LYS A 141 1.99 14.49 5.43
N GLU A 142 1.69 15.52 4.67
CA GLU A 142 0.40 16.23 4.82
C GLU A 142 -0.74 15.40 4.20
N VAL A 143 -0.47 14.73 3.09
CA VAL A 143 -1.41 13.76 2.49
C VAL A 143 -1.65 12.59 3.44
N GLN A 144 -0.58 12.07 4.05
CA GLN A 144 -0.66 10.99 5.03
C GLN A 144 -1.54 11.38 6.23
N LYS A 145 -1.32 12.57 6.82
CA LYS A 145 -2.15 13.07 7.92
C LYS A 145 -3.63 13.20 7.55
N LEU A 146 -3.92 13.66 6.31
CA LEU A 146 -5.29 13.72 5.83
C LEU A 146 -5.90 12.31 5.78
N LEU A 147 -5.18 11.35 5.19
CA LEU A 147 -5.66 9.97 5.07
C LEU A 147 -5.85 9.31 6.43
N ASP A 148 -4.94 9.54 7.38
CA ASP A 148 -5.08 9.04 8.76
C ASP A 148 -6.28 9.65 9.49
N ALA A 149 -6.56 10.94 9.25
CA ALA A 149 -7.66 11.64 9.90
C ALA A 149 -9.06 11.20 9.45
N ILE A 150 -9.15 10.63 8.24
CA ILE A 150 -10.43 10.19 7.66
C ILE A 150 -10.73 8.71 7.86
N VAL A 151 -9.80 7.95 8.43
CA VAL A 151 -10.01 6.50 8.68
C VAL A 151 -11.27 6.27 9.50
N GLY A 152 -12.17 5.43 8.97
CA GLY A 152 -13.42 5.06 9.63
C GLY A 152 -14.52 6.12 9.55
N THR A 153 -14.31 7.23 8.85
CA THR A 153 -15.35 8.24 8.63
C THR A 153 -16.20 7.91 7.40
N PRO A 154 -17.45 8.39 7.31
CA PRO A 154 -18.30 8.17 6.14
C PRO A 154 -17.73 8.73 4.83
N GLU A 155 -16.92 9.80 4.90
CA GLU A 155 -16.29 10.47 3.77
C GLU A 155 -14.97 9.82 3.31
N GLU A 156 -14.43 8.86 4.06
CA GLU A 156 -13.17 8.19 3.76
C GLU A 156 -13.06 7.71 2.30
N PRO A 157 -14.04 6.96 1.72
CA PRO A 157 -13.91 6.45 0.35
C PRO A 157 -13.84 7.56 -0.70
N ILE A 158 -14.57 8.65 -0.46
CA ILE A 158 -14.62 9.81 -1.37
C ILE A 158 -13.28 10.54 -1.33
N ILE A 159 -12.82 10.92 -0.13
CA ILE A 159 -11.57 11.68 0.05
C ILE A 159 -10.36 10.86 -0.40
N LYS A 160 -10.28 9.56 -0.10
CA LYS A 160 -9.24 8.66 -0.62
C LYS A 160 -9.18 8.68 -2.14
N THR A 161 -10.34 8.55 -2.81
CA THR A 161 -10.42 8.55 -4.28
C THR A 161 -9.99 9.89 -4.86
N MET A 162 -10.44 11.01 -4.29
CA MET A 162 -10.05 12.36 -4.73
C MET A 162 -8.55 12.59 -4.55
N THR A 163 -8.00 12.20 -3.41
CA THR A 163 -6.56 12.29 -3.11
C THR A 163 -5.73 11.51 -4.11
N LEU A 164 -6.10 10.25 -4.40
CA LEU A 164 -5.39 9.43 -5.39
C LEU A 164 -5.40 10.06 -6.79
N ARG A 165 -6.53 10.64 -7.20
CA ARG A 165 -6.66 11.32 -8.50
C ARG A 165 -5.82 12.59 -8.58
N SER A 166 -5.59 13.26 -7.46
CA SER A 166 -4.78 14.48 -7.39
C SER A 166 -3.27 14.19 -7.41
N LEU A 167 -2.87 12.94 -7.14
CA LEU A 167 -1.48 12.48 -7.22
C LEU A 167 -1.05 12.07 -8.65
N LYS A 168 -1.97 12.03 -9.60
CA LYS A 168 -1.74 11.59 -10.99
C LYS A 168 -1.59 12.75 -11.94
#